data_2c3470cbc11c466e2af8a9b7894f2673
#
_entry.id   2c3470cbc11c466e2af8a9b7894f2673
#
_cell.length_a   1.000
_cell.length_b   1.000
_cell.length_c   1.000
_cell.angle_alpha   90.00
_cell.angle_beta   90.00
_cell.angle_gamma   90.00
#
_symmetry.space_group_name_H-M   'P 1'
#
loop_
_entity.id
_entity.type
_entity.pdbx_description
1 polymer ?
#
loop_
_entity_poly.entity_id
_entity_poly.type
_entity_poly.pdbx_seq_one_letter_code
_entity_poly.pdbx_strand_id
1 'polypeptide(L)'
;MLPSRSGQIRRWPAFLLVSLLPLLAACDGLSPTPHTTTPEASVTAIGAAELGLIVNTRDPVSRRIADYYIARRRIPAANVVHLSFEPGKNIMPPAEFLQLKTTVDRQLPAGVQVLALAWTAPYRVGCMSLTTAFAAGFDAEFCTATCTATRASPYFNSNSRRPFDDFGWRPSMLLAGRDPAMVEALIDRGIDADNSHPAGTGYLVSTSDRARNVRARYFNGIKLLQSDRFRLLITQRNILQYRDDVMFYFTGLKQVEKLATNTFLPGAIADHLTSAGGQLLASGGQMSSLRWLEAGATGSYGAVTEPCNFVQKFPRPDIIIDRYLNGETLIEAYWKSVEWPGQGVFIGEPLATPFRQTSTSGH
;
A
#
# COMPACT_ATOMS: atom_id res chain seq x y z
N MET A 1 16.40 31.53 53.94
CA MET A 1 17.34 32.64 53.76
C MET A 1 17.20 33.13 52.32
N LEU A 2 16.47 34.25 52.15
CA LEU A 2 16.53 35.09 50.94
C LEU A 2 17.67 36.13 51.12
N PRO A 3 18.22 36.75 50.09
CA PRO A 3 17.72 38.01 49.58
C PRO A 3 17.69 38.09 48.04
N SER A 4 16.70 38.66 47.38
CA SER A 4 16.27 40.01 46.98
C SER A 4 17.41 40.96 46.46
N ARG A 5 17.20 41.47 45.23
CA ARG A 5 17.35 42.88 44.76
C ARG A 5 17.24 42.92 43.22
N SER A 6 16.20 43.57 42.73
CA SER A 6 16.07 44.96 42.23
C SER A 6 16.82 45.21 40.93
N GLY A 7 16.25 45.44 39.76
CA GLY A 7 15.38 46.59 39.44
C GLY A 7 16.19 47.67 38.73
N GLN A 8 16.06 47.85 37.41
CA GLN A 8 16.25 49.19 36.82
C GLN A 8 15.55 49.31 35.45
N ILE A 9 14.60 50.25 35.46
CA ILE A 9 13.93 50.91 34.34
C ILE A 9 14.93 51.89 33.69
N ARG A 10 15.01 51.94 32.38
CA ARG A 10 15.58 53.13 31.71
C ARG A 10 14.77 53.51 30.45
N ARG A 11 14.45 54.76 30.48
CA ARG A 11 13.57 55.67 29.77
C ARG A 11 13.95 55.85 28.28
N TRP A 12 12.90 56.22 27.53
CA TRP A 12 12.92 56.83 26.20
C TRP A 12 13.49 58.26 26.22
N PRO A 13 13.95 58.81 25.06
CA PRO A 13 13.30 60.01 24.52
C PRO A 13 13.01 59.90 23.01
N ALA A 14 12.05 60.38 22.59
CA ALA A 14 11.25 61.45 22.01
C ALA A 14 11.85 62.10 20.73
N PHE A 15 11.04 62.08 19.69
CA PHE A 15 10.81 63.05 18.61
C PHE A 15 11.93 63.63 17.76
N LEU A 16 11.78 63.44 16.45
CA LEU A 16 12.00 64.48 15.45
C LEU A 16 11.07 64.29 14.24
N LEU A 17 10.15 65.23 14.10
CA LEU A 17 9.36 65.50 12.92
C LEU A 17 10.25 66.08 11.81
N VAL A 18 10.17 65.58 10.59
CA VAL A 18 10.59 66.29 9.38
C VAL A 18 9.53 66.16 8.31
N SER A 19 9.19 67.27 7.78
CA SER A 19 8.10 67.71 6.95
C SER A 19 8.06 67.08 5.53
N LEU A 20 6.81 66.99 5.03
CA LEU A 20 6.39 66.64 3.67
C LEU A 20 6.93 67.60 2.60
N LEU A 21 7.26 67.03 1.47
CA LEU A 21 7.07 67.65 0.14
C LEU A 21 6.59 66.58 -0.84
N PRO A 22 5.53 66.77 -1.65
CA PRO A 22 5.04 65.83 -2.61
C PRO A 22 5.80 65.97 -3.93
N LEU A 23 6.46 64.92 -4.40
CA LEU A 23 6.84 64.78 -5.81
C LEU A 23 5.78 63.98 -6.55
N LEU A 24 5.10 64.65 -7.43
CA LEU A 24 4.30 64.06 -8.51
C LEU A 24 5.26 63.32 -9.45
N ALA A 25 5.22 62.00 -9.48
CA ALA A 25 5.83 61.18 -10.49
C ALA A 25 4.74 60.42 -11.27
N ALA A 26 4.80 60.58 -12.59
CA ALA A 26 3.91 60.03 -13.56
C ALA A 26 3.77 58.50 -13.46
N CYS A 27 2.53 58.01 -13.51
CA CYS A 27 2.20 56.59 -13.67
C CYS A 27 2.45 56.18 -15.14
N ASP A 28 3.60 55.58 -15.43
CA ASP A 28 3.74 54.73 -16.59
C ASP A 28 3.10 53.38 -16.27
N GLY A 29 2.07 53.04 -17.04
CA GLY A 29 1.33 51.79 -16.93
C GLY A 29 2.20 50.58 -17.25
N LEU A 30 2.67 49.87 -16.21
CA LEU A 30 3.15 48.51 -16.31
C LEU A 30 1.93 47.59 -16.35
N SER A 31 1.57 47.12 -17.54
CA SER A 31 0.64 46.03 -17.74
C SER A 31 1.17 44.78 -16.95
N PRO A 32 0.34 44.10 -16.15
CA PRO A 32 0.77 42.89 -15.53
C PRO A 32 1.03 41.83 -16.63
N THR A 33 2.29 41.37 -16.70
CA THR A 33 2.62 40.18 -17.49
C THR A 33 1.74 39.03 -17.02
N PRO A 34 1.06 38.30 -17.90
CA PRO A 34 0.31 37.12 -17.52
C PRO A 34 1.29 36.11 -16.93
N HIS A 35 1.15 35.83 -15.64
CA HIS A 35 1.79 34.66 -15.04
C HIS A 35 1.25 33.44 -15.78
N THR A 36 2.06 32.88 -16.66
CA THR A 36 1.82 31.57 -17.23
C THR A 36 1.95 30.58 -16.10
N THR A 37 0.83 30.26 -15.44
CA THR A 37 0.75 29.09 -14.56
C THR A 37 0.99 27.89 -15.46
N THR A 38 2.19 27.34 -15.40
CA THR A 38 2.48 26.01 -15.93
C THR A 38 1.40 25.08 -15.34
N PRO A 39 0.64 24.33 -16.15
CA PRO A 39 -0.33 23.39 -15.60
C PRO A 39 0.44 22.46 -14.69
N GLU A 40 0.08 22.42 -13.41
CA GLU A 40 0.56 21.43 -12.46
C GLU A 40 0.21 20.09 -13.10
N ALA A 41 1.23 19.33 -13.54
CA ALA A 41 1.04 18.05 -14.18
C ALA A 41 0.23 17.20 -13.19
N SER A 42 -1.00 16.88 -13.53
CA SER A 42 -1.84 16.02 -12.71
C SER A 42 -1.08 14.72 -12.50
N VAL A 43 -0.59 14.50 -11.29
CA VAL A 43 0.16 13.28 -10.95
C VAL A 43 -0.83 12.12 -11.07
N THR A 44 -0.80 11.45 -12.21
CA THR A 44 -1.66 10.30 -12.48
C THR A 44 -1.29 9.15 -11.56
N ALA A 45 -2.28 8.33 -11.17
CA ALA A 45 -2.05 7.10 -10.42
C ALA A 45 -1.05 6.20 -11.17
N ILE A 46 -0.26 5.43 -10.43
CA ILE A 46 0.69 4.45 -10.98
C ILE A 46 -0.03 3.53 -11.97
N GLY A 47 0.58 3.34 -13.14
CA GLY A 47 0.05 2.50 -14.20
C GLY A 47 1.05 1.45 -14.70
N ALA A 48 0.75 0.82 -15.83
CA ALA A 48 1.60 -0.20 -16.44
C ALA A 48 3.00 0.32 -16.81
N ALA A 49 3.12 1.60 -17.15
CA ALA A 49 4.41 2.22 -17.51
C ALA A 49 5.36 2.35 -16.31
N GLU A 50 4.81 2.50 -15.10
CA GLU A 50 5.55 2.64 -13.85
C GLU A 50 5.69 1.32 -13.07
N LEU A 51 5.18 0.19 -13.60
CA LEU A 51 5.27 -1.11 -12.96
C LEU A 51 6.36 -1.98 -13.59
N GLY A 52 7.27 -2.51 -12.76
CA GLY A 52 8.21 -3.56 -13.12
C GLY A 52 7.63 -4.95 -12.81
N LEU A 53 7.74 -5.87 -13.77
CA LEU A 53 7.32 -7.26 -13.60
C LEU A 53 8.54 -8.16 -13.46
N ILE A 54 8.60 -8.88 -12.34
CA ILE A 54 9.71 -9.79 -12.04
C ILE A 54 9.28 -11.24 -12.25
N VAL A 55 10.04 -11.96 -13.05
CA VAL A 55 9.69 -13.32 -13.52
C VAL A 55 10.78 -14.32 -13.14
N ASN A 56 10.41 -15.47 -12.56
CA ASN A 56 11.33 -16.59 -12.38
C ASN A 56 11.31 -17.50 -13.60
N THR A 57 12.38 -17.50 -14.39
CA THR A 57 12.47 -18.29 -15.63
C THR A 57 12.55 -19.80 -15.41
N ARG A 58 12.92 -20.25 -14.20
CA ARG A 58 12.95 -21.69 -13.84
C ARG A 58 11.58 -22.22 -13.41
N ASP A 59 10.62 -21.33 -13.14
CA ASP A 59 9.26 -21.69 -12.74
C ASP A 59 8.28 -21.55 -13.91
N PRO A 60 7.74 -22.66 -14.45
CA PRO A 60 6.74 -22.60 -15.51
C PRO A 60 5.48 -21.82 -15.11
N VAL A 61 5.11 -21.86 -13.83
CA VAL A 61 3.95 -21.12 -13.30
C VAL A 61 4.23 -19.63 -13.34
N SER A 62 5.42 -19.19 -12.89
CA SER A 62 5.82 -17.79 -12.94
C SER A 62 5.82 -17.24 -14.37
N ARG A 63 6.34 -18.00 -15.34
CA ARG A 63 6.34 -17.61 -16.75
C ARG A 63 4.91 -17.43 -17.28
N ARG A 64 4.03 -18.41 -17.03
CA ARG A 64 2.63 -18.35 -17.46
C ARG A 64 1.89 -17.14 -16.87
N ILE A 65 2.07 -16.88 -15.58
CA ILE A 65 1.51 -15.70 -14.90
C ILE A 65 2.03 -14.43 -15.55
N ALA A 66 3.32 -14.34 -15.80
CA ALA A 66 3.94 -13.16 -16.41
C ALA A 66 3.41 -12.91 -17.82
N ASP A 67 3.36 -13.94 -18.68
CA ASP A 67 2.84 -13.83 -20.05
C ASP A 67 1.38 -13.32 -20.03
N TYR A 68 0.55 -13.87 -19.13
CA TYR A 68 -0.82 -13.44 -18.97
C TYR A 68 -0.90 -11.98 -18.50
N TYR A 69 -0.14 -11.60 -17.49
CA TYR A 69 -0.15 -10.24 -16.94
C TYR A 69 0.35 -9.20 -17.95
N ILE A 70 1.43 -9.52 -18.70
CA ILE A 70 1.95 -8.67 -19.78
C ILE A 70 0.85 -8.40 -20.81
N ALA A 71 0.17 -9.45 -21.28
CA ALA A 71 -0.89 -9.32 -22.27
C ALA A 71 -2.08 -8.50 -21.75
N ARG A 72 -2.53 -8.78 -20.53
CA ARG A 72 -3.73 -8.17 -19.95
C ARG A 72 -3.52 -6.71 -19.53
N ARG A 73 -2.37 -6.39 -18.91
CA ARG A 73 -2.02 -5.04 -18.41
C ARG A 73 -1.18 -4.23 -19.40
N ARG A 74 -0.74 -4.83 -20.52
CA ARG A 74 0.12 -4.19 -21.53
C ARG A 74 1.43 -3.68 -20.89
N ILE A 75 2.07 -4.51 -20.07
CA ILE A 75 3.33 -4.14 -19.42
C ILE A 75 4.41 -3.94 -20.48
N PRO A 76 5.13 -2.80 -20.49
CA PRO A 76 6.23 -2.58 -21.43
C PRO A 76 7.32 -3.65 -21.28
N ALA A 77 7.82 -4.17 -22.39
CA ALA A 77 8.86 -5.21 -22.37
C ALA A 77 10.14 -4.76 -21.62
N ALA A 78 10.48 -3.48 -21.67
CA ALA A 78 11.61 -2.91 -20.94
C ALA A 78 11.42 -2.97 -19.40
N ASN A 79 10.20 -3.13 -18.91
CA ASN A 79 9.88 -3.23 -17.49
C ASN A 79 9.85 -4.69 -16.97
N VAL A 80 10.13 -5.67 -17.84
CA VAL A 80 10.12 -7.09 -17.46
C VAL A 80 11.54 -7.56 -17.16
N VAL A 81 11.76 -8.05 -15.94
CA VAL A 81 13.06 -8.58 -15.49
C VAL A 81 12.96 -10.07 -15.27
N HIS A 82 13.84 -10.81 -15.93
CA HIS A 82 13.94 -12.27 -15.84
C HIS A 82 15.01 -12.66 -14.82
N LEU A 83 14.60 -13.37 -13.77
CA LEU A 83 15.47 -13.95 -12.75
C LEU A 83 15.51 -15.47 -12.90
N SER A 84 16.54 -16.11 -12.33
CA SER A 84 16.68 -17.57 -12.32
C SER A 84 17.00 -18.02 -10.90
N PHE A 85 16.04 -18.65 -10.23
CA PHE A 85 16.22 -19.23 -8.90
C PHE A 85 15.34 -20.49 -8.74
N GLU A 86 15.66 -21.33 -7.73
CA GLU A 86 14.93 -22.58 -7.48
C GLU A 86 13.50 -22.31 -7.00
N PRO A 87 12.45 -22.77 -7.72
CA PRO A 87 11.06 -22.60 -7.31
C PRO A 87 10.68 -23.53 -6.15
N GLY A 88 9.51 -23.28 -5.56
CA GLY A 88 8.86 -24.16 -4.58
C GLY A 88 9.36 -24.01 -3.14
N LYS A 89 10.41 -23.24 -2.89
CA LYS A 89 10.85 -22.92 -1.52
C LYS A 89 10.05 -21.73 -0.97
N ASN A 90 9.62 -21.84 0.28
CA ASN A 90 8.90 -20.74 0.95
C ASN A 90 9.83 -19.56 1.34
N ILE A 91 11.12 -19.87 1.56
CA ILE A 91 12.10 -18.92 2.10
C ILE A 91 13.31 -18.91 1.17
N MET A 92 13.72 -17.70 0.78
CA MET A 92 14.94 -17.46 0.03
C MET A 92 16.08 -17.08 0.99
N PRO A 93 17.29 -17.64 0.83
CA PRO A 93 18.45 -17.20 1.59
C PRO A 93 18.80 -15.73 1.29
N PRO A 94 19.22 -14.92 2.29
CA PRO A 94 19.60 -13.52 2.04
C PRO A 94 20.69 -13.31 0.99
N ALA A 95 21.69 -14.20 0.95
CA ALA A 95 22.79 -14.10 -0.02
C ALA A 95 22.31 -14.31 -1.47
N GLU A 96 21.40 -15.27 -1.71
CA GLU A 96 20.77 -15.47 -3.01
C GLU A 96 19.92 -14.26 -3.39
N PHE A 97 19.12 -13.75 -2.46
CA PHE A 97 18.29 -12.57 -2.67
C PHE A 97 19.09 -11.33 -3.08
N LEU A 98 20.22 -11.05 -2.44
CA LEU A 98 21.06 -9.89 -2.74
C LEU A 98 21.56 -9.88 -4.19
N GLN A 99 21.91 -11.06 -4.75
CA GLN A 99 22.30 -11.20 -6.14
C GLN A 99 21.14 -10.90 -7.09
N LEU A 100 19.95 -11.43 -6.78
CA LEU A 100 18.75 -11.20 -7.58
C LEU A 100 18.31 -9.73 -7.51
N LYS A 101 18.33 -9.12 -6.34
CA LYS A 101 18.00 -7.70 -6.14
C LYS A 101 18.92 -6.77 -6.93
N THR A 102 20.23 -7.03 -6.91
CA THR A 102 21.20 -6.29 -7.72
C THR A 102 20.88 -6.38 -9.22
N THR A 103 20.45 -7.53 -9.68
CA THR A 103 20.04 -7.73 -11.09
C THR A 103 18.80 -6.92 -11.42
N VAL A 104 17.78 -6.94 -10.55
CA VAL A 104 16.54 -6.16 -10.72
C VAL A 104 16.85 -4.67 -10.77
N ASP A 105 17.62 -4.16 -9.81
CA ASP A 105 17.92 -2.72 -9.73
C ASP A 105 18.70 -2.20 -10.93
N ARG A 106 19.57 -3.03 -11.50
CA ARG A 106 20.37 -2.68 -12.68
C ARG A 106 19.55 -2.68 -13.98
N GLN A 107 18.56 -3.60 -14.10
CA GLN A 107 17.83 -3.81 -15.35
C GLN A 107 16.58 -2.94 -15.47
N LEU A 108 15.96 -2.57 -14.35
CA LEU A 108 14.74 -1.78 -14.38
C LEU A 108 15.01 -0.33 -14.81
N PRO A 109 14.18 0.23 -15.70
CA PRO A 109 14.18 1.66 -16.01
C PRO A 109 13.95 2.52 -14.77
N ALA A 110 14.54 3.71 -14.75
CA ALA A 110 14.39 4.66 -13.63
C ALA A 110 12.93 5.08 -13.40
N GLY A 111 12.08 5.09 -14.45
CA GLY A 111 10.65 5.42 -14.35
C GLY A 111 9.81 4.41 -13.58
N VAL A 112 10.31 3.19 -13.34
CA VAL A 112 9.57 2.13 -12.62
C VAL A 112 9.48 2.46 -11.14
N GLN A 113 8.26 2.59 -10.63
CA GLN A 113 7.97 3.00 -9.26
C GLN A 113 7.57 1.83 -8.35
N VAL A 114 6.96 0.78 -8.89
CA VAL A 114 6.45 -0.38 -8.14
C VAL A 114 6.77 -1.69 -8.83
N LEU A 115 6.68 -2.82 -8.11
CA LEU A 115 6.98 -4.14 -8.64
C LEU A 115 5.80 -5.11 -8.44
N ALA A 116 5.52 -5.89 -9.49
CA ALA A 116 4.75 -7.12 -9.42
C ALA A 116 5.70 -8.33 -9.49
N LEU A 117 5.53 -9.28 -8.58
CA LEU A 117 6.33 -10.50 -8.52
C LEU A 117 5.44 -11.67 -8.99
N ALA A 118 5.78 -12.29 -10.12
CA ALA A 118 4.93 -13.27 -10.80
C ALA A 118 5.03 -14.68 -10.20
N TRP A 119 4.91 -14.84 -8.89
CA TRP A 119 4.91 -16.12 -8.18
C TRP A 119 4.25 -16.04 -6.81
N THR A 120 3.97 -17.18 -6.19
CA THR A 120 3.43 -17.28 -4.82
C THR A 120 4.52 -17.54 -3.79
N ALA A 121 5.57 -18.30 -4.14
CA ALA A 121 6.70 -18.61 -3.30
C ALA A 121 8.01 -18.51 -4.10
N PRO A 122 9.11 -18.06 -3.46
CA PRO A 122 9.25 -17.70 -2.05
C PRO A 122 8.50 -16.42 -1.70
N TYR A 123 8.04 -16.33 -0.44
CA TYR A 123 7.36 -15.14 0.10
C TYR A 123 8.17 -14.48 1.24
N ARG A 124 9.32 -15.04 1.60
CA ARG A 124 10.18 -14.58 2.70
C ARG A 124 11.65 -14.64 2.34
N VAL A 125 12.43 -13.67 2.83
CA VAL A 125 13.90 -13.64 2.81
C VAL A 125 14.39 -13.54 4.23
N GLY A 126 15.06 -14.58 4.76
CA GLY A 126 15.43 -14.60 6.18
C GLY A 126 14.22 -14.36 7.07
N CYS A 127 14.23 -13.26 7.84
CA CYS A 127 13.11 -12.82 8.68
C CYS A 127 12.16 -11.82 7.99
N MET A 128 12.59 -11.17 6.88
CA MET A 128 11.78 -10.20 6.14
C MET A 128 10.79 -10.86 5.20
N SER A 129 9.69 -10.17 4.91
CA SER A 129 8.86 -10.48 3.74
C SER A 129 9.64 -10.24 2.44
N LEU A 130 9.39 -11.07 1.43
CA LEU A 130 10.02 -10.90 0.13
C LEU A 130 9.61 -9.58 -0.53
N THR A 131 8.36 -9.15 -0.37
CA THR A 131 7.87 -7.90 -0.93
C THR A 131 8.59 -6.69 -0.35
N THR A 132 8.83 -6.65 0.97
CA THR A 132 9.60 -5.56 1.56
C THR A 132 11.08 -5.64 1.19
N ALA A 133 11.65 -6.85 1.09
CA ALA A 133 13.02 -7.01 0.64
C ALA A 133 13.21 -6.49 -0.80
N PHE A 134 12.28 -6.76 -1.73
CA PHE A 134 12.35 -6.17 -3.08
C PHE A 134 12.13 -4.66 -3.08
N ALA A 135 11.30 -4.14 -2.20
CA ALA A 135 11.04 -2.70 -2.14
C ALA A 135 12.24 -1.90 -1.63
N ALA A 136 12.84 -2.33 -0.51
CA ALA A 136 13.80 -1.55 0.28
C ALA A 136 15.22 -2.15 0.35
N GLY A 137 15.42 -3.38 -0.15
CA GLY A 137 16.59 -4.20 0.13
C GLY A 137 16.40 -5.06 1.38
N PHE A 138 17.24 -6.09 1.53
CA PHE A 138 17.26 -6.91 2.75
C PHE A 138 18.09 -6.22 3.82
N ASP A 139 17.46 -5.94 4.96
CA ASP A 139 18.09 -5.34 6.14
C ASP A 139 17.44 -5.92 7.40
N ALA A 140 18.28 -6.34 8.36
CA ALA A 140 17.83 -6.92 9.61
C ALA A 140 17.00 -5.95 10.49
N GLU A 141 17.11 -4.63 10.28
CA GLU A 141 16.31 -3.64 11.00
C GLU A 141 14.81 -3.67 10.64
N PHE A 142 14.45 -4.31 9.52
CA PHE A 142 13.05 -4.46 9.10
C PHE A 142 12.32 -5.61 9.76
N CYS A 143 13.01 -6.49 10.47
CA CYS A 143 12.40 -7.61 11.16
C CYS A 143 13.11 -7.92 12.48
N THR A 144 12.41 -8.59 13.38
CA THR A 144 12.93 -8.95 14.68
C THR A 144 12.40 -10.32 15.12
N ALA A 145 13.20 -11.06 15.88
CA ALA A 145 12.77 -12.28 16.54
C ALA A 145 12.05 -12.00 17.87
N THR A 146 12.06 -10.76 18.34
CA THR A 146 11.45 -10.32 19.60
C THR A 146 10.31 -9.32 19.32
N CYS A 147 9.45 -9.12 20.34
CA CYS A 147 8.35 -8.16 20.26
C CYS A 147 8.86 -6.71 20.42
N THR A 148 9.58 -6.21 19.40
CA THR A 148 10.09 -4.85 19.37
C THR A 148 9.65 -4.10 18.12
N ALA A 149 9.82 -2.78 18.10
CA ALA A 149 9.65 -1.95 16.92
C ALA A 149 10.64 -2.37 15.84
N THR A 150 10.26 -2.17 14.57
CA THR A 150 11.11 -2.37 13.40
C THR A 150 11.16 -1.09 12.58
N ARG A 151 12.01 -1.04 11.57
CA ARG A 151 12.19 0.14 10.72
C ARG A 151 10.89 0.54 10.03
N ALA A 152 10.57 1.83 10.09
CA ALA A 152 9.38 2.40 9.45
C ALA A 152 9.58 2.60 7.94
N SER A 153 8.48 2.53 7.21
CA SER A 153 8.42 2.86 5.78
C SER A 153 8.33 4.38 5.59
N PRO A 154 9.18 5.00 4.77
CA PRO A 154 9.03 6.41 4.42
C PRO A 154 7.79 6.65 3.55
N TYR A 155 7.22 5.60 2.96
CA TYR A 155 6.01 5.66 2.15
C TYR A 155 4.72 5.60 2.99
N PHE A 156 4.82 5.29 4.31
CA PHE A 156 3.67 5.25 5.19
C PHE A 156 2.92 6.59 5.22
N ASN A 157 1.63 6.55 4.93
CA ASN A 157 0.71 7.69 4.85
C ASN A 157 1.20 8.89 4.03
N SER A 158 2.15 8.65 3.11
CA SER A 158 2.70 9.66 2.21
C SER A 158 1.71 10.06 1.12
N ASN A 159 1.79 11.31 0.65
CA ASN A 159 1.06 11.77 -0.53
C ASN A 159 1.80 11.49 -1.84
N SER A 160 3.03 10.98 -1.78
CA SER A 160 3.81 10.65 -2.97
C SER A 160 3.08 9.60 -3.82
N ARG A 161 3.16 9.78 -5.13
CA ARG A 161 2.79 8.79 -6.16
C ARG A 161 4.01 8.30 -6.93
N ARG A 162 5.21 8.68 -6.48
CA ARG A 162 6.49 8.30 -7.08
C ARG A 162 7.45 7.79 -6.00
N PRO A 163 7.14 6.63 -5.37
CA PRO A 163 7.87 6.15 -4.20
C PRO A 163 9.34 5.84 -4.47
N PHE A 164 9.69 5.45 -5.70
CA PHE A 164 11.10 5.23 -6.04
C PHE A 164 11.87 6.54 -6.17
N ASP A 165 11.30 7.53 -6.83
CA ASP A 165 11.95 8.83 -7.01
C ASP A 165 12.13 9.58 -5.68
N ASP A 166 11.09 9.52 -4.81
CA ASP A 166 11.06 10.30 -3.58
C ASP A 166 11.78 9.60 -2.42
N PHE A 167 11.77 8.26 -2.37
CA PHE A 167 12.26 7.50 -1.23
C PHE A 167 13.26 6.39 -1.58
N GLY A 168 13.53 6.15 -2.86
CA GLY A 168 14.37 5.03 -3.30
C GLY A 168 13.71 3.64 -3.12
N TRP A 169 12.40 3.59 -2.83
CA TRP A 169 11.67 2.35 -2.59
C TRP A 169 10.77 2.01 -3.76
N ARG A 170 10.77 0.73 -4.16
CA ARG A 170 9.80 0.19 -5.10
C ARG A 170 8.81 -0.73 -4.38
N PRO A 171 7.68 -0.21 -3.84
CA PRO A 171 6.63 -1.06 -3.30
C PRO A 171 6.39 -2.29 -4.16
N SER A 172 6.31 -3.46 -3.54
CA SER A 172 6.23 -4.73 -4.26
C SER A 172 5.03 -5.54 -3.81
N MET A 173 4.43 -6.33 -4.72
CA MET A 173 3.29 -7.19 -4.46
C MET A 173 3.41 -8.51 -5.21
N LEU A 174 3.06 -9.63 -4.57
CA LEU A 174 3.02 -10.93 -5.23
C LEU A 174 1.69 -11.11 -5.98
N LEU A 175 1.77 -11.48 -7.25
CA LEU A 175 0.65 -12.08 -7.99
C LEU A 175 0.51 -13.53 -7.53
N ALA A 176 -0.22 -13.75 -6.43
CA ALA A 176 -0.22 -15.00 -5.70
C ALA A 176 -1.50 -15.82 -5.89
N GLY A 177 -1.36 -17.12 -6.01
CA GLY A 177 -2.45 -18.09 -6.09
C GLY A 177 -1.90 -19.51 -5.87
N ARG A 178 -2.79 -20.50 -5.65
CA ARG A 178 -2.38 -21.90 -5.52
C ARG A 178 -2.00 -22.53 -6.86
N ASP A 179 -2.61 -22.02 -7.91
CA ASP A 179 -2.39 -22.46 -9.28
C ASP A 179 -2.50 -21.28 -10.25
N PRO A 180 -2.07 -21.43 -11.52
CA PRO A 180 -2.11 -20.33 -12.49
C PRO A 180 -3.52 -19.81 -12.77
N ALA A 181 -4.55 -20.64 -12.80
CA ALA A 181 -5.92 -20.20 -13.09
C ALA A 181 -6.46 -19.27 -12.03
N MET A 182 -6.12 -19.50 -10.75
CA MET A 182 -6.47 -18.59 -9.67
C MET A 182 -5.79 -17.23 -9.81
N VAL A 183 -4.54 -17.20 -10.27
CA VAL A 183 -3.81 -15.93 -10.49
C VAL A 183 -4.36 -15.20 -11.71
N GLU A 184 -4.68 -15.92 -12.79
CA GLU A 184 -5.34 -15.33 -13.97
C GLU A 184 -6.69 -14.71 -13.60
N ALA A 185 -7.51 -15.41 -12.81
CA ALA A 185 -8.78 -14.88 -12.28
C ALA A 185 -8.57 -13.66 -11.34
N LEU A 186 -7.50 -13.64 -10.56
CA LEU A 186 -7.12 -12.49 -9.75
C LEU A 186 -6.78 -11.27 -10.62
N ILE A 187 -5.99 -11.48 -11.67
CA ILE A 187 -5.61 -10.43 -12.63
C ILE A 187 -6.86 -9.88 -13.31
N ASP A 188 -7.75 -10.73 -13.78
CA ASP A 188 -8.99 -10.32 -14.43
C ASP A 188 -9.88 -9.49 -13.49
N ARG A 189 -10.07 -9.93 -12.24
CA ARG A 189 -10.80 -9.14 -11.23
C ARG A 189 -10.19 -7.76 -10.98
N GLY A 190 -8.86 -7.67 -10.98
CA GLY A 190 -8.19 -6.38 -10.84
C GLY A 190 -8.43 -5.45 -12.01
N ILE A 191 -8.46 -6.00 -13.23
CA ILE A 191 -8.76 -5.26 -14.47
C ILE A 191 -10.24 -4.85 -14.52
N ASP A 192 -11.14 -5.76 -14.19
CA ASP A 192 -12.59 -5.50 -14.14
C ASP A 192 -12.96 -4.44 -13.08
N ALA A 193 -12.09 -4.28 -12.08
CA ALA A 193 -12.25 -3.25 -11.05
C ALA A 193 -11.97 -1.83 -11.58
N ASP A 194 -11.09 -1.68 -12.56
CA ASP A 194 -10.57 -0.37 -12.98
C ASP A 194 -11.70 0.58 -13.41
N ASN A 195 -11.78 1.74 -12.74
CA ASN A 195 -12.81 2.77 -12.97
C ASN A 195 -14.26 2.31 -12.82
N SER A 196 -14.51 1.18 -12.15
CA SER A 196 -15.86 0.60 -12.02
C SER A 196 -16.74 1.34 -11.02
N HIS A 197 -16.15 2.07 -10.07
CA HIS A 197 -16.84 2.79 -8.99
C HIS A 197 -17.92 1.94 -8.32
N PRO A 198 -17.59 0.74 -7.80
CA PRO A 198 -18.58 -0.22 -7.31
C PRO A 198 -19.36 0.35 -6.13
N ALA A 199 -20.67 0.12 -6.14
CA ALA A 199 -21.50 0.30 -4.95
C ALA A 199 -21.26 -0.89 -4.02
N GLY A 200 -20.66 -0.66 -2.86
CA GLY A 200 -20.27 -1.74 -1.96
C GLY A 200 -20.22 -1.34 -0.50
N THR A 201 -19.97 -2.34 0.33
CA THR A 201 -19.88 -2.16 1.79
C THR A 201 -18.49 -2.55 2.30
N GLY A 202 -17.91 -1.68 3.15
CA GLY A 202 -16.75 -1.98 3.96
C GLY A 202 -17.18 -2.55 5.31
N TYR A 203 -16.83 -3.80 5.57
CA TYR A 203 -17.12 -4.50 6.83
C TYR A 203 -15.90 -4.43 7.75
N LEU A 204 -16.03 -3.66 8.82
CA LEU A 204 -15.03 -3.51 9.88
C LEU A 204 -15.47 -4.36 11.06
N VAL A 205 -14.90 -5.56 11.16
CA VAL A 205 -15.40 -6.61 12.05
C VAL A 205 -14.53 -6.72 13.30
N SER A 206 -15.05 -6.20 14.42
CA SER A 206 -14.46 -6.36 15.75
C SER A 206 -14.82 -7.74 16.30
N THR A 207 -13.83 -8.46 16.83
CA THR A 207 -13.98 -9.85 17.27
C THR A 207 -13.76 -10.04 18.77
N SER A 208 -14.08 -11.23 19.27
CA SER A 208 -13.79 -11.61 20.66
C SER A 208 -12.32 -11.98 20.92
N ASP A 209 -11.50 -12.16 19.86
CA ASP A 209 -10.06 -12.45 19.97
C ASP A 209 -9.29 -11.18 20.34
N ARG A 210 -9.15 -10.90 21.63
CA ARG A 210 -8.53 -9.67 22.14
C ARG A 210 -7.12 -9.41 21.57
N ALA A 211 -6.33 -10.48 21.38
CA ALA A 211 -4.96 -10.35 20.89
C ALA A 211 -4.91 -9.94 19.42
N ARG A 212 -5.86 -10.41 18.60
CA ARG A 212 -5.92 -10.13 17.17
C ARG A 212 -6.84 -8.96 16.83
N ASN A 213 -7.72 -8.57 17.74
CA ASN A 213 -8.68 -7.47 17.54
C ASN A 213 -8.08 -6.08 17.81
N VAL A 214 -6.79 -5.97 18.10
CA VAL A 214 -6.14 -4.69 18.47
C VAL A 214 -6.29 -3.59 17.41
N ARG A 215 -6.46 -3.97 16.14
CA ARG A 215 -6.66 -3.05 15.02
C ARG A 215 -8.04 -2.39 15.01
N ALA A 216 -9.04 -2.98 15.67
CA ALA A 216 -10.40 -2.44 15.75
C ALA A 216 -10.48 -1.04 16.37
N ARG A 217 -9.46 -0.61 17.13
CA ARG A 217 -9.37 0.76 17.67
C ARG A 217 -9.39 1.86 16.60
N TYR A 218 -9.01 1.55 15.36
CA TYR A 218 -9.04 2.50 14.25
C TYR A 218 -10.41 2.59 13.55
N PHE A 219 -11.32 1.64 13.78
CA PHE A 219 -12.58 1.56 13.04
C PHE A 219 -13.49 2.78 13.25
N ASN A 220 -13.56 3.28 14.49
CA ASN A 220 -14.42 4.43 14.82
C ASN A 220 -13.97 5.76 14.19
N GLY A 221 -12.70 5.88 13.78
CA GLY A 221 -12.15 7.06 13.12
C GLY A 221 -12.56 7.21 11.64
N ILE A 222 -13.13 6.16 11.04
CA ILE A 222 -13.39 6.10 9.58
C ILE A 222 -14.76 6.71 9.20
N LYS A 223 -15.48 7.34 10.12
CA LYS A 223 -16.86 7.84 9.94
C LYS A 223 -17.07 8.87 8.82
N LEU A 224 -16.01 9.47 8.28
CA LEU A 224 -16.09 10.58 7.32
C LEU A 224 -16.13 10.13 5.84
N LEU A 225 -16.02 8.82 5.55
CA LEU A 225 -15.88 8.30 4.19
C LEU A 225 -17.18 7.67 3.63
N GLN A 226 -18.34 8.08 4.12
CA GLN A 226 -19.61 7.57 3.61
C GLN A 226 -20.07 8.38 2.39
N SER A 227 -20.31 7.71 1.28
CA SER A 227 -21.00 8.24 0.10
C SER A 227 -22.28 7.47 -0.14
N ASP A 228 -23.17 7.97 -1.01
CA ASP A 228 -24.42 7.30 -1.38
C ASP A 228 -24.21 5.90 -1.99
N ARG A 229 -23.02 5.65 -2.54
CA ARG A 229 -22.64 4.37 -3.16
C ARG A 229 -21.81 3.45 -2.29
N PHE A 230 -21.21 3.99 -1.20
CA PHE A 230 -20.28 3.24 -0.36
C PHE A 230 -20.65 3.39 1.12
N ARG A 231 -20.76 2.27 1.82
CA ARG A 231 -21.11 2.23 3.26
C ARG A 231 -19.99 1.56 4.04
N LEU A 232 -19.76 2.04 5.26
CA LEU A 232 -18.92 1.38 6.25
C LEU A 232 -19.78 0.86 7.39
N LEU A 233 -19.67 -0.43 7.66
CA LEU A 233 -20.38 -1.10 8.75
C LEU A 233 -19.37 -1.62 9.78
N ILE A 234 -19.38 -0.99 10.95
CA ILE A 234 -18.65 -1.51 12.12
C ILE A 234 -19.56 -2.47 12.84
N THR A 235 -19.11 -3.72 12.99
CA THR A 235 -19.89 -4.77 13.63
C THR A 235 -19.06 -5.56 14.61
N GLN A 236 -19.71 -6.08 15.66
CA GLN A 236 -19.08 -6.91 16.68
C GLN A 236 -19.52 -8.35 16.54
N ARG A 237 -18.67 -9.19 15.92
CA ARG A 237 -18.95 -10.61 15.65
C ARG A 237 -17.66 -11.34 15.24
N ASN A 238 -17.64 -12.66 15.33
CA ASN A 238 -16.51 -13.47 14.85
C ASN A 238 -16.71 -13.96 13.41
N ILE A 239 -17.94 -14.01 12.91
CA ILE A 239 -18.28 -14.54 11.60
C ILE A 239 -19.06 -13.49 10.82
N LEU A 240 -18.60 -13.17 9.61
CA LEU A 240 -19.37 -12.45 8.59
C LEU A 240 -19.75 -13.43 7.49
N GLN A 241 -21.03 -13.47 7.15
CA GLN A 241 -21.57 -14.42 6.17
C GLN A 241 -22.74 -13.82 5.41
N TYR A 242 -23.00 -14.37 4.21
CA TYR A 242 -24.13 -14.03 3.34
C TYR A 242 -24.15 -12.53 3.02
N ARG A 243 -22.99 -12.01 2.56
CA ARG A 243 -22.84 -10.65 2.05
C ARG A 243 -22.51 -10.72 0.56
N ASP A 244 -23.21 -9.94 -0.24
CA ASP A 244 -23.11 -9.93 -1.70
C ASP A 244 -22.41 -8.68 -2.25
N ASP A 245 -21.96 -7.78 -1.35
CA ASP A 245 -21.46 -6.44 -1.67
C ASP A 245 -20.11 -6.10 -0.98
N VAL A 246 -19.27 -7.10 -0.69
CA VAL A 246 -18.04 -6.88 0.08
C VAL A 246 -17.01 -6.13 -0.74
N MET A 247 -16.70 -4.89 -0.36
CA MET A 247 -15.61 -4.10 -0.93
C MET A 247 -14.39 -4.02 -0.01
N PHE A 248 -14.63 -3.96 1.30
CA PHE A 248 -13.58 -4.07 2.31
C PHE A 248 -14.00 -5.03 3.41
N TYR A 249 -13.06 -5.88 3.88
CA TYR A 249 -13.30 -6.73 5.03
C TYR A 249 -12.06 -6.79 5.91
N PHE A 250 -12.09 -6.08 7.03
CA PHE A 250 -11.01 -6.07 8.01
C PHE A 250 -11.44 -6.68 9.33
N THR A 251 -10.63 -7.63 9.82
CA THR A 251 -10.92 -8.35 11.07
C THR A 251 -9.63 -8.76 11.80
N GLY A 252 -9.76 -9.42 12.92
CA GLY A 252 -8.64 -9.99 13.67
C GLY A 252 -9.03 -11.33 14.28
N LEU A 253 -8.61 -12.43 13.64
CA LEU A 253 -8.89 -13.81 14.05
C LEU A 253 -7.76 -14.75 13.63
N LYS A 254 -7.58 -15.85 14.34
CA LYS A 254 -6.69 -16.93 13.92
C LYS A 254 -7.18 -17.63 12.65
N GLN A 255 -8.49 -17.81 12.52
CA GLN A 255 -9.20 -18.39 11.39
C GLN A 255 -10.44 -17.54 11.11
N VAL A 256 -10.71 -17.24 9.86
CA VAL A 256 -11.94 -16.55 9.43
C VAL A 256 -12.82 -17.54 8.70
N GLU A 257 -13.95 -17.84 9.31
CA GLU A 257 -14.89 -18.82 8.80
C GLU A 257 -15.87 -18.22 7.79
N LYS A 258 -16.53 -19.08 7.02
CA LYS A 258 -17.62 -18.73 6.10
C LYS A 258 -17.24 -17.75 4.98
N LEU A 259 -15.98 -17.64 4.61
CA LEU A 259 -15.54 -16.74 3.53
C LEU A 259 -16.30 -17.00 2.22
N ALA A 260 -16.47 -18.26 1.84
CA ALA A 260 -17.15 -18.67 0.60
C ALA A 260 -18.66 -18.33 0.56
N THR A 261 -19.25 -17.87 1.66
CA THR A 261 -20.65 -17.41 1.68
C THR A 261 -20.80 -15.93 1.35
N ASN A 262 -19.67 -15.21 1.16
CA ASN A 262 -19.65 -13.81 0.83
C ASN A 262 -19.19 -13.62 -0.61
N THR A 263 -19.75 -12.64 -1.30
CA THR A 263 -19.32 -12.19 -2.62
C THR A 263 -18.45 -10.95 -2.47
N PHE A 264 -17.24 -11.04 -2.97
CA PHE A 264 -16.30 -9.91 -3.02
C PHE A 264 -16.44 -9.22 -4.38
N LEU A 265 -16.58 -7.90 -4.36
CA LEU A 265 -16.65 -7.10 -5.58
C LEU A 265 -15.26 -7.03 -6.25
N PRO A 266 -15.17 -6.87 -7.58
CA PRO A 266 -13.91 -6.59 -8.25
C PRO A 266 -13.20 -5.40 -7.60
N GLY A 267 -11.90 -5.56 -7.29
CA GLY A 267 -11.13 -4.57 -6.55
C GLY A 267 -11.20 -4.70 -5.02
N ALA A 268 -11.99 -5.63 -4.46
CA ALA A 268 -12.15 -5.75 -3.01
C ALA A 268 -10.83 -6.03 -2.28
N ILE A 269 -10.69 -5.40 -1.12
CA ILE A 269 -9.56 -5.54 -0.20
C ILE A 269 -10.03 -6.26 1.07
N ALA A 270 -9.31 -7.32 1.45
CA ALA A 270 -9.66 -8.05 2.67
C ALA A 270 -8.42 -8.64 3.35
N ASP A 271 -8.32 -8.48 4.66
CA ASP A 271 -7.28 -9.11 5.46
C ASP A 271 -7.70 -9.31 6.92
N HIS A 272 -6.94 -10.15 7.61
CA HIS A 272 -7.11 -10.40 9.04
C HIS A 272 -5.78 -10.30 9.77
N LEU A 273 -5.80 -9.68 10.94
CA LEU A 273 -4.64 -9.62 11.81
C LEU A 273 -4.44 -10.99 12.47
N THR A 274 -3.33 -11.65 12.11
CA THR A 274 -2.84 -12.88 12.75
C THR A 274 -1.33 -13.02 12.53
N SER A 275 -0.66 -13.86 13.37
CA SER A 275 0.81 -13.92 13.40
C SER A 275 1.45 -14.55 12.17
N ALA A 276 0.75 -15.44 11.46
CA ALA A 276 1.31 -16.22 10.37
C ALA A 276 0.48 -16.19 9.07
N GLY A 277 -0.38 -15.17 8.91
CA GLY A 277 -1.22 -15.02 7.71
C GLY A 277 -0.42 -14.92 6.41
N GLY A 278 0.81 -14.43 6.45
CA GLY A 278 1.71 -14.33 5.29
C GLY A 278 2.50 -15.59 4.97
N GLN A 279 2.36 -16.67 5.73
CA GLN A 279 2.89 -17.98 5.38
C GLN A 279 1.96 -18.66 4.35
N LEU A 280 2.06 -18.21 3.10
CA LEU A 280 1.04 -18.39 2.07
C LEU A 280 0.70 -19.85 1.77
N LEU A 281 1.71 -20.72 1.69
CA LEU A 281 1.58 -22.15 1.34
C LEU A 281 1.75 -23.08 2.54
N ALA A 282 2.16 -22.56 3.70
CA ALA A 282 2.29 -23.31 4.93
C ALA A 282 1.06 -23.15 5.82
N SER A 283 0.61 -24.20 6.47
CA SER A 283 -0.46 -24.15 7.45
C SER A 283 0.09 -24.28 8.87
N GLY A 284 0.52 -23.18 9.45
CA GLY A 284 0.90 -23.14 10.88
C GLY A 284 -0.29 -23.13 11.84
N GLY A 285 -1.44 -23.69 11.43
CA GLY A 285 -2.68 -23.66 12.21
C GLY A 285 -3.37 -22.27 12.26
N GLN A 286 -2.87 -21.31 11.49
CA GLN A 286 -3.49 -20.00 11.26
C GLN A 286 -3.87 -19.87 9.78
N MET A 287 -4.93 -19.10 9.50
CA MET A 287 -5.39 -18.92 8.14
C MET A 287 -4.36 -18.12 7.32
N SER A 288 -4.03 -18.62 6.13
CA SER A 288 -3.23 -17.89 5.17
C SER A 288 -4.03 -16.73 4.55
N SER A 289 -3.37 -15.59 4.32
CA SER A 289 -3.96 -14.46 3.59
C SER A 289 -4.36 -14.82 2.15
N LEU A 290 -3.78 -15.87 1.58
CA LEU A 290 -4.16 -16.41 0.27
C LEU A 290 -5.65 -16.83 0.22
N ARG A 291 -6.23 -17.24 1.36
CA ARG A 291 -7.65 -17.60 1.46
C ARG A 291 -8.59 -16.45 1.09
N TRP A 292 -8.16 -15.21 1.27
CA TRP A 292 -8.95 -14.05 0.85
C TRP A 292 -9.01 -13.93 -0.68
N LEU A 293 -7.87 -14.15 -1.36
CA LEU A 293 -7.83 -14.14 -2.83
C LEU A 293 -8.64 -15.31 -3.41
N GLU A 294 -8.58 -16.48 -2.78
CA GLU A 294 -9.40 -17.65 -3.12
C GLU A 294 -10.90 -17.37 -2.95
N ALA A 295 -11.30 -16.56 -1.97
CA ALA A 295 -12.68 -16.16 -1.74
C ALA A 295 -13.16 -15.04 -2.67
N GLY A 296 -12.28 -14.43 -3.47
CA GLY A 296 -12.64 -13.41 -4.44
C GLY A 296 -12.10 -12.00 -4.15
N ALA A 297 -11.38 -11.77 -3.05
CA ALA A 297 -10.71 -10.49 -2.83
C ALA A 297 -9.61 -10.26 -3.88
N THR A 298 -9.36 -9.00 -4.22
CA THR A 298 -8.33 -8.59 -5.19
C THR A 298 -6.99 -8.30 -4.53
N GLY A 299 -7.00 -7.99 -3.23
CA GLY A 299 -5.79 -7.80 -2.44
C GLY A 299 -5.92 -8.27 -1.00
N SER A 300 -4.78 -8.71 -0.44
CA SER A 300 -4.66 -9.13 0.96
C SER A 300 -3.24 -8.91 1.50
N TYR A 301 -3.08 -9.10 2.80
CA TYR A 301 -1.85 -8.91 3.54
C TYR A 301 -1.71 -9.92 4.66
N GLY A 302 -0.48 -10.33 4.98
CA GLY A 302 -0.24 -11.20 6.13
C GLY A 302 1.22 -11.20 6.60
N ALA A 303 1.45 -11.46 7.89
CA ALA A 303 2.80 -11.54 8.44
C ALA A 303 3.47 -12.89 8.11
N VAL A 304 4.73 -12.86 7.67
CA VAL A 304 5.54 -14.06 7.32
C VAL A 304 6.36 -14.58 8.50
N THR A 305 6.62 -13.72 9.48
CA THR A 305 7.26 -14.03 10.76
C THR A 305 6.45 -13.38 11.87
N GLU A 306 6.62 -13.86 13.13
CA GLU A 306 5.85 -13.36 14.28
C GLU A 306 5.94 -11.82 14.39
N PRO A 307 4.85 -11.09 14.17
CA PRO A 307 4.84 -9.63 14.23
C PRO A 307 4.57 -9.12 15.65
N CYS A 308 4.21 -10.02 16.57
CA CYS A 308 3.47 -9.69 17.78
C CYS A 308 2.17 -8.92 17.42
N ASN A 309 1.46 -8.37 18.34
CA ASN A 309 0.24 -7.60 18.05
C ASN A 309 0.50 -6.09 17.88
N PHE A 310 1.66 -5.74 17.33
CA PHE A 310 1.95 -4.36 16.93
C PHE A 310 1.09 -3.97 15.72
N VAL A 311 0.16 -3.06 15.91
CA VAL A 311 -0.73 -2.60 14.85
C VAL A 311 0.00 -1.90 13.69
N GLN A 312 1.19 -1.35 13.96
CA GLN A 312 2.08 -0.72 12.97
C GLN A 312 2.56 -1.72 11.90
N LYS A 313 2.58 -3.02 12.22
CA LYS A 313 2.97 -4.09 11.30
C LYS A 313 1.81 -4.61 10.43
N PHE A 314 0.66 -3.97 10.51
CA PHE A 314 -0.55 -4.36 9.76
C PHE A 314 -1.17 -3.16 9.07
N PRO A 315 -1.92 -3.37 7.96
CA PRO A 315 -2.61 -2.31 7.29
C PRO A 315 -3.56 -1.56 8.23
N ARG A 316 -3.48 -0.25 8.26
CA ARG A 316 -4.41 0.63 8.94
C ARG A 316 -5.67 0.80 8.08
N PRO A 317 -6.84 0.36 8.56
CA PRO A 317 -8.06 0.39 7.77
C PRO A 317 -8.49 1.80 7.35
N ASP A 318 -8.26 2.80 8.20
CA ASP A 318 -8.55 4.20 7.92
C ASP A 318 -7.71 4.74 6.75
N ILE A 319 -6.42 4.39 6.69
CA ILE A 319 -5.53 4.84 5.62
C ILE A 319 -5.82 4.09 4.31
N ILE A 320 -5.89 2.75 4.35
CA ILE A 320 -6.05 1.99 3.11
C ILE A 320 -7.39 2.28 2.42
N ILE A 321 -8.48 2.44 3.19
CA ILE A 321 -9.79 2.79 2.66
C ILE A 321 -9.75 4.19 2.05
N ASP A 322 -9.22 5.19 2.79
CA ASP A 322 -9.12 6.56 2.31
C ASP A 322 -8.33 6.65 1.01
N ARG A 323 -7.12 6.10 0.98
CA ARG A 323 -6.25 6.14 -0.20
C ARG A 323 -6.88 5.46 -1.42
N TYR A 324 -7.50 4.30 -1.23
CA TYR A 324 -8.12 3.56 -2.32
C TYR A 324 -9.36 4.27 -2.87
N LEU A 325 -10.24 4.80 -2.00
CA LEU A 325 -11.40 5.61 -2.40
C LEU A 325 -11.01 6.92 -3.10
N ASN A 326 -9.82 7.46 -2.82
CA ASN A 326 -9.25 8.62 -3.50
C ASN A 326 -8.52 8.27 -4.80
N GLY A 327 -8.70 7.06 -5.33
CA GLY A 327 -8.23 6.65 -6.66
C GLY A 327 -6.77 6.23 -6.73
N GLU A 328 -6.14 5.94 -5.59
CA GLU A 328 -4.84 5.28 -5.58
C GLU A 328 -4.98 3.80 -5.98
N THR A 329 -3.92 3.22 -6.54
CA THR A 329 -3.89 1.80 -6.88
C THR A 329 -3.87 0.93 -5.62
N LEU A 330 -4.21 -0.35 -5.77
CA LEU A 330 -4.21 -1.31 -4.67
C LEU A 330 -2.82 -1.38 -3.99
N ILE A 331 -1.74 -1.38 -4.76
CA ILE A 331 -0.39 -1.41 -4.19
C ILE A 331 -0.06 -0.12 -3.43
N GLU A 332 -0.44 1.06 -3.94
CA GLU A 332 -0.25 2.34 -3.24
C GLU A 332 -1.00 2.35 -1.91
N ALA A 333 -2.28 2.03 -1.94
CA ALA A 333 -3.14 2.03 -0.75
C ALA A 333 -2.63 1.06 0.33
N TYR A 334 -2.23 -0.16 -0.05
CA TYR A 334 -1.66 -1.12 0.90
C TYR A 334 -0.35 -0.63 1.50
N TRP A 335 0.62 -0.23 0.69
CA TRP A 335 1.93 0.17 1.18
C TRP A 335 1.89 1.42 2.06
N LYS A 336 1.05 2.38 1.71
CA LYS A 336 0.82 3.58 2.53
C LYS A 336 0.11 3.29 3.85
N SER A 337 -0.54 2.14 3.98
CA SER A 337 -1.27 1.78 5.20
C SER A 337 -0.46 1.01 6.24
N VAL A 338 0.75 0.55 5.92
CA VAL A 338 1.61 -0.23 6.82
C VAL A 338 2.84 0.57 7.24
N GLU A 339 2.94 0.89 8.52
CA GLU A 339 4.05 1.69 9.05
C GLU A 339 5.36 0.90 9.11
N TRP A 340 5.30 -0.37 9.58
CA TRP A 340 6.45 -1.28 9.72
C TRP A 340 6.28 -2.52 8.83
N PRO A 341 6.55 -2.41 7.51
CA PRO A 341 6.17 -3.45 6.55
C PRO A 341 7.09 -4.68 6.54
N GLY A 342 8.24 -4.63 7.24
CA GLY A 342 9.31 -5.61 7.11
C GLY A 342 8.90 -7.07 7.24
N GLN A 343 7.93 -7.39 8.09
CA GLN A 343 7.46 -8.75 8.35
C GLN A 343 6.15 -9.10 7.63
N GLY A 344 5.63 -8.21 6.78
CA GLY A 344 4.36 -8.41 6.09
C GLY A 344 4.51 -8.57 4.58
N VAL A 345 3.86 -9.58 4.03
CA VAL A 345 3.78 -9.81 2.59
C VAL A 345 2.49 -9.24 2.01
N PHE A 346 2.63 -8.48 0.93
CA PHE A 346 1.53 -7.91 0.16
C PHE A 346 1.22 -8.85 -1.01
N ILE A 347 -0.04 -9.24 -1.17
CA ILE A 347 -0.49 -10.14 -2.22
C ILE A 347 -1.73 -9.58 -2.93
N GLY A 348 -1.82 -9.69 -4.24
CA GLY A 348 -2.95 -9.18 -5.00
C GLY A 348 -2.59 -8.72 -6.40
N GLU A 349 -3.52 -8.04 -7.05
CA GLU A 349 -3.31 -7.39 -8.34
C GLU A 349 -2.94 -5.91 -8.10
N PRO A 350 -1.67 -5.51 -8.30
CA PRO A 350 -1.14 -4.24 -7.81
C PRO A 350 -1.78 -2.99 -8.44
N LEU A 351 -2.23 -3.06 -9.68
CA LEU A 351 -2.73 -1.90 -10.43
C LEU A 351 -4.25 -1.71 -10.35
N ALA A 352 -4.98 -2.60 -9.66
CA ALA A 352 -6.43 -2.45 -9.48
C ALA A 352 -6.78 -1.06 -8.92
N THR A 353 -7.66 -0.34 -9.60
CA THR A 353 -7.99 1.06 -9.29
C THR A 353 -9.49 1.32 -9.51
N PRO A 354 -10.38 0.77 -8.67
CA PRO A 354 -11.81 0.89 -8.88
C PRO A 354 -12.34 2.33 -8.77
N PHE A 355 -11.68 3.18 -7.99
CA PHE A 355 -12.14 4.54 -7.68
C PHE A 355 -11.28 5.63 -8.35
N ARG A 356 -10.60 5.31 -9.46
CA ARG A 356 -9.80 6.31 -10.19
C ARG A 356 -10.68 7.49 -10.60
N GLN A 357 -10.25 8.70 -10.25
CA GLN A 357 -10.89 9.92 -10.75
C GLN A 357 -10.61 10.04 -12.25
N THR A 358 -11.65 10.02 -13.07
CA THR A 358 -11.53 10.47 -14.45
C THR A 358 -11.36 11.97 -14.41
N SER A 359 -10.23 12.49 -14.90
CA SER A 359 -10.11 13.93 -15.15
C SER A 359 -11.25 14.31 -16.09
N THR A 360 -12.29 14.96 -15.58
CA THR A 360 -13.24 15.69 -16.40
C THR A 360 -12.44 16.81 -17.05
N SER A 361 -11.98 16.58 -18.28
CA SER A 361 -11.59 17.67 -19.17
C SER A 361 -12.81 18.56 -19.31
N GLY A 362 -12.79 19.71 -18.61
CA GLY A 362 -13.85 20.70 -18.72
C GLY A 362 -13.98 21.13 -20.17
N HIS A 363 -15.16 20.95 -20.69
CA HIS A 363 -15.62 21.57 -21.94
C HIS A 363 -15.97 23.03 -21.68
#